data_17ba4e4ca7c0e12b8c100943f3d7aa95
#
_entry.id   17ba4e4ca7c0e12b8c100943f3d7aa95
#
_cell.length_a   1.000
_cell.length_b   1.000
_cell.length_c   1.000
_cell.angle_alpha   90.00
_cell.angle_beta   90.00
_cell.angle_gamma   90.00
#
_symmetry.space_group_name_H-M   'P 1'
#
loop_
_entity.id
_entity.type
_entity.pdbx_description
1 polymer ?
#
loop_
_entity_poly.entity_id
_entity_poly.type
_entity_poly.pdbx_seq_one_letter_code
_entity_poly.pdbx_strand_id
1 'polypeptide(L)'
;GANDSWAIRWHASAFLAGKLTLYPGRSLVHNSGNDGSGTHCGTSDSMDIKLSETKINLNNIAVEPSQMGREAFEIFLRQSQKRLLHRLLGKAWRLFSKK
;
A
#
# COMPACT_ATOMS: atom_id res chain seq x y z
N GLY A 1 -5.03 -4.32 20.77
CA GLY A 1 -5.31 -5.22 19.64
C GLY A 1 -4.09 -5.44 18.78
N ALA A 2 -4.08 -6.51 18.00
CA ALA A 2 -2.95 -6.89 17.15
C ALA A 2 -2.65 -5.85 16.04
N ASN A 3 -3.53 -4.93 15.78
CA ASN A 3 -3.36 -3.87 14.78
C ASN A 3 -3.97 -2.56 15.27
N ASP A 4 -3.12 -1.57 15.44
CA ASP A 4 -3.49 -0.24 15.91
C ASP A 4 -3.51 0.83 14.80
N SER A 5 -3.51 0.39 13.53
CA SER A 5 -3.51 1.28 12.38
C SER A 5 -4.89 1.91 12.16
N TRP A 6 -4.97 3.23 12.28
CA TRP A 6 -6.15 4.01 11.94
C TRP A 6 -6.56 3.87 10.47
N ALA A 7 -5.60 3.76 9.57
CA ALA A 7 -5.86 3.61 8.15
C ALA A 7 -6.64 2.33 7.85
N ILE A 8 -6.29 1.22 8.49
CA ILE A 8 -6.99 -0.06 8.33
C ILE A 8 -8.41 0.01 8.91
N ARG A 9 -8.58 0.60 10.09
CA ARG A 9 -9.90 0.77 10.72
C ARG A 9 -10.81 1.63 9.86
N TRP A 10 -10.29 2.73 9.35
CA TRP A 10 -11.05 3.63 8.48
C TRP A 10 -11.46 2.96 7.18
N HIS A 11 -10.53 2.27 6.52
CA HIS A 11 -10.80 1.53 5.29
C HIS A 11 -11.85 0.43 5.50
N ALA A 12 -11.72 -0.37 6.55
CA ALA A 12 -12.67 -1.42 6.89
C ALA A 12 -14.08 -0.84 7.17
N SER A 13 -14.16 0.27 7.91
CA SER A 13 -15.43 0.92 8.20
C SER A 13 -16.11 1.45 6.94
N ALA A 14 -15.36 2.08 6.04
CA ALA A 14 -15.87 2.56 4.75
C ALA A 14 -16.37 1.40 3.88
N PHE A 15 -15.60 0.32 3.81
CA PHE A 15 -15.95 -0.88 3.05
C PHE A 15 -17.24 -1.53 3.59
N LEU A 16 -17.35 -1.75 4.89
CA LEU A 16 -18.53 -2.33 5.53
C LEU A 16 -19.77 -1.45 5.37
N ALA A 17 -19.60 -0.14 5.30
CA ALA A 17 -20.68 0.81 5.04
C ALA A 17 -21.01 0.98 3.55
N GLY A 18 -20.40 0.20 2.64
CA GLY A 18 -20.61 0.30 1.21
C GLY A 18 -20.18 1.64 0.60
N LYS A 19 -19.21 2.31 1.23
CA LYS A 19 -18.68 3.60 0.77
C LYS A 19 -17.50 3.41 -0.16
N LEU A 20 -17.33 4.38 -1.05
CA LEU A 20 -16.18 4.46 -1.94
C LEU A 20 -15.10 5.35 -1.33
N THR A 21 -13.86 5.08 -1.66
CA THR A 21 -12.71 5.93 -1.31
C THR A 21 -12.13 6.51 -2.59
N LEU A 22 -11.93 7.82 -2.61
CA LEU A 22 -11.30 8.50 -3.74
C LEU A 22 -9.79 8.42 -3.60
N TYR A 23 -9.13 7.88 -4.61
CA TYR A 23 -7.68 7.83 -4.70
C TYR A 23 -7.18 8.66 -5.88
N PRO A 24 -6.12 9.46 -5.70
CA PRO A 24 -5.47 10.11 -6.82
C PRO A 24 -4.72 9.08 -7.68
N GLY A 25 -4.69 9.28 -8.99
CA GLY A 25 -3.96 8.40 -9.92
C GLY A 25 -2.44 8.51 -9.81
N ARG A 26 -1.93 9.54 -9.11
CA ARG A 26 -0.52 9.74 -8.78
C ARG A 26 -0.39 10.12 -7.32
N SER A 27 0.71 9.72 -6.69
CA SER A 27 0.89 10.02 -5.28
C SER A 27 1.11 11.49 -5.01
N LEU A 28 0.39 12.00 -4.02
CA LEU A 28 0.51 13.36 -3.50
C LEU A 28 1.31 13.42 -2.20
N VAL A 29 1.62 12.26 -1.62
CA VAL A 29 2.31 12.14 -0.35
C VAL A 29 3.45 11.13 -0.45
N HIS A 30 4.51 11.40 0.26
CA HIS A 30 5.63 10.48 0.46
C HIS A 30 5.67 10.06 1.92
N ASN A 31 5.74 8.76 2.17
CA ASN A 31 5.86 8.25 3.53
C ASN A 31 7.34 8.21 3.93
N SER A 32 7.77 9.16 4.73
CA SER A 32 9.14 9.25 5.21
C SER A 32 9.54 8.19 6.23
N GLY A 33 8.58 7.49 6.83
CA GLY A 33 8.83 6.45 7.85
C GLY A 33 9.32 5.10 7.31
N ASN A 34 9.55 4.98 6.01
CA ASN A 34 10.05 3.74 5.38
C ASN A 34 11.58 3.62 5.36
N ASP A 35 12.29 4.56 5.92
CA ASP A 35 13.75 4.59 6.09
C ASP A 35 14.27 3.83 7.33
N GLY A 36 13.37 3.20 8.06
CA GLY A 36 13.65 2.52 9.32
C GLY A 36 13.46 3.37 10.57
N SER A 37 13.17 4.66 10.45
CA SER A 37 12.87 5.55 11.58
C SER A 37 11.43 5.43 12.07
N GLY A 38 10.54 4.82 11.27
CA GLY A 38 9.14 4.64 11.60
C GLY A 38 8.90 3.55 12.66
N THR A 39 7.92 3.76 13.51
CA THR A 39 7.57 2.85 14.63
C THR A 39 7.10 1.47 14.16
N HIS A 40 6.52 1.39 12.98
CA HIS A 40 5.85 0.18 12.47
C HIS A 40 6.42 -0.33 11.14
N CYS A 41 7.28 0.43 10.49
CA CYS A 41 7.83 0.10 9.18
C CYS A 41 9.36 -0.04 9.25
N GLY A 42 9.89 -1.17 8.77
CA GLY A 42 11.31 -1.30 8.47
C GLY A 42 11.67 -0.56 7.19
N THR A 43 12.94 -0.63 6.78
CA THR A 43 13.39 -0.12 5.49
C THR A 43 12.71 -0.87 4.35
N SER A 44 12.03 -0.15 3.47
CA SER A 44 11.37 -0.73 2.31
C SER A 44 11.39 0.23 1.12
N ASP A 45 12.17 -0.10 0.11
CA ASP A 45 12.21 0.64 -1.17
C ASP A 45 10.93 0.41 -2.01
N SER A 46 10.10 -0.56 -1.62
CA SER A 46 8.87 -0.90 -2.36
C SER A 46 7.78 0.18 -2.28
N MET A 47 7.94 1.13 -1.36
CA MET A 47 7.05 2.27 -1.16
C MET A 47 7.72 3.61 -1.52
N ASP A 48 8.89 3.55 -2.17
CA ASP A 48 9.52 4.76 -2.70
C ASP A 48 8.72 5.23 -3.93
N ILE A 49 7.94 6.26 -3.72
CA ILE A 49 6.98 6.76 -4.68
C ILE A 49 7.41 8.15 -5.13
N LYS A 50 7.52 8.33 -6.44
CA LYS A 50 7.73 9.65 -7.01
C LYS A 50 6.47 10.49 -6.81
N LEU A 51 6.60 11.61 -6.12
CA LEU A 51 5.52 12.57 -5.93
C LEU A 51 5.08 13.19 -7.25
N SER A 52 3.81 13.48 -7.38
CA SER A 52 3.30 14.24 -8.51
C SER A 52 3.72 15.69 -8.39
N GLU A 53 4.46 16.18 -9.39
CA GLU A 53 4.83 17.59 -9.52
C GLU A 53 3.77 18.39 -10.31
N THR A 54 2.79 17.67 -10.87
CA THR A 54 1.74 18.29 -11.68
C THR A 54 0.49 18.53 -10.86
N LYS A 55 -0.14 19.69 -11.10
CA LYS A 55 -1.43 20.03 -10.50
C LYS A 55 -2.48 19.01 -10.90
N ILE A 56 -3.23 18.52 -9.94
CA ILE A 56 -4.37 17.63 -10.18
C ILE A 56 -5.60 18.50 -10.47
N ASN A 57 -6.20 18.33 -11.63
CA ASN A 57 -7.49 18.95 -11.95
C ASN A 57 -8.61 18.12 -11.34
N LEU A 58 -9.31 18.71 -10.40
CA LEU A 58 -10.52 18.14 -9.81
C LEU A 58 -11.70 18.58 -10.69
N ASN A 59 -11.97 17.82 -11.72
CA ASN A 59 -13.20 17.95 -12.50
C ASN A 59 -14.35 17.22 -11.80
N ASN A 60 -15.57 17.40 -12.28
CA ASN A 60 -16.72 16.62 -11.82
C ASN A 60 -16.42 15.12 -12.06
N ILE A 61 -16.12 14.43 -10.98
CA ILE A 61 -15.83 12.99 -10.99
C ILE A 61 -17.10 12.27 -10.58
N ALA A 62 -17.56 11.33 -11.40
CA ALA A 62 -18.69 10.49 -11.04
C ALA A 62 -18.35 9.65 -9.81
N VAL A 63 -19.29 9.57 -8.87
CA VAL A 63 -19.13 8.74 -7.66
C VAL A 63 -19.52 7.30 -8.00
N GLU A 64 -18.60 6.61 -8.63
CA GLU A 64 -18.77 5.22 -9.10
C GLU A 64 -17.49 4.40 -8.88
N PRO A 65 -17.59 3.07 -8.78
CA PRO A 65 -16.42 2.21 -8.68
C PRO A 65 -15.59 2.27 -9.96
N SER A 66 -14.28 2.50 -9.83
CA SER A 66 -13.35 2.42 -10.94
C SER A 66 -12.84 0.99 -11.13
N GLN A 67 -13.26 0.34 -12.22
CA GLN A 67 -12.79 -1.01 -12.55
C GLN A 67 -11.26 -1.03 -12.77
N MET A 68 -10.74 -0.08 -13.51
CA MET A 68 -9.30 0.06 -13.77
C MET A 68 -8.50 0.30 -12.48
N GLY A 69 -9.01 1.14 -11.59
CA GLY A 69 -8.39 1.39 -10.30
C GLY A 69 -8.37 0.14 -9.41
N ARG A 70 -9.45 -0.63 -9.42
CA ARG A 70 -9.55 -1.90 -8.69
C ARG A 70 -8.55 -2.92 -9.20
N GLU A 71 -8.45 -3.11 -10.51
CA GLU A 71 -7.51 -4.04 -11.13
C GLU A 71 -6.05 -3.66 -10.84
N ALA A 72 -5.70 -2.38 -10.95
CA ALA A 72 -4.38 -1.88 -10.60
C ALA A 72 -4.02 -2.17 -9.13
N PHE A 73 -4.97 -1.98 -8.22
CA PHE A 73 -4.78 -2.24 -6.80
C PHE A 73 -4.61 -3.74 -6.50
N GLU A 74 -5.39 -4.59 -7.14
CA GLU A 74 -5.26 -6.04 -7.02
C GLU A 74 -3.89 -6.54 -7.53
N ILE A 75 -3.42 -6.03 -8.66
CA ILE A 75 -2.09 -6.36 -9.20
C ILE A 75 -1.00 -5.95 -8.21
N PHE A 76 -1.09 -4.75 -7.67
CA PHE A 76 -0.12 -4.26 -6.67
C PHE A 76 -0.08 -5.14 -5.43
N LEU A 77 -1.23 -5.50 -4.87
CA LEU A 77 -1.31 -6.38 -3.70
C LEU A 77 -0.73 -7.76 -3.96
N ARG A 78 -1.04 -8.37 -5.10
CA ARG A 78 -0.50 -9.67 -5.49
C ARG A 78 1.03 -9.65 -5.65
N GLN A 79 1.57 -8.59 -6.23
CA GLN A 79 3.01 -8.41 -6.37
C GLN A 79 3.70 -8.22 -5.01
N SER A 80 3.08 -7.47 -4.11
CA SER A 80 3.59 -7.23 -2.75
C SER A 80 3.61 -8.53 -1.94
N GLN A 81 2.60 -9.38 -2.05
CA GLN A 81 2.56 -10.69 -1.39
C GLN A 81 3.66 -11.62 -1.91
N LYS A 82 3.89 -11.68 -3.21
CA LYS A 82 4.97 -12.50 -3.81
C LYS A 82 6.35 -12.06 -3.29
N ARG A 83 6.60 -10.76 -3.21
CA ARG A 83 7.85 -10.22 -2.65
C ARG A 83 8.04 -10.62 -1.18
N LEU A 84 6.98 -10.56 -0.38
CA LEU A 84 7.01 -10.97 1.03
C LEU A 84 7.33 -12.45 1.17
N LEU A 85 6.68 -13.33 0.40
CA LEU A 85 6.95 -14.76 0.36
C LEU A 85 8.41 -15.07 -0.02
N HIS A 86 8.92 -14.44 -1.07
CA HIS A 86 10.33 -14.61 -1.47
C HIS A 86 11.31 -14.20 -0.37
N ARG A 87 11.04 -13.10 0.34
CA ARG A 87 11.86 -12.66 1.49
C ARG A 87 11.83 -13.65 2.64
N LEU A 88 10.66 -14.21 2.95
CA LEU A 88 10.50 -15.21 4.03
C LEU A 88 11.20 -16.52 3.68
N LEU A 89 11.03 -17.02 2.47
CA LEU A 89 11.70 -18.23 1.98
C LEU A 89 13.22 -18.03 1.93
N GLY A 90 13.71 -16.88 1.49
CA GLY A 90 15.14 -16.58 1.50
C GLY A 90 15.75 -16.50 2.91
N LYS A 91 14.99 -16.00 3.89
CA LYS A 91 15.41 -16.04 5.30
C LYS A 91 15.44 -17.46 5.87
N ALA A 92 14.41 -18.25 5.60
CA ALA A 92 14.35 -19.64 6.01
C ALA A 92 15.50 -20.46 5.43
N TRP A 93 15.78 -20.31 4.12
CA TRP A 93 16.89 -20.97 3.46
C TRP A 93 18.25 -20.64 4.11
N ARG A 94 18.49 -19.37 4.45
CA ARG A 94 19.74 -18.95 5.14
C ARG A 94 19.89 -19.56 6.52
N LEU A 95 18.79 -19.79 7.24
CA LEU A 95 18.80 -20.44 8.55
C LEU A 95 19.13 -21.93 8.42
N PHE A 96 18.62 -22.61 7.39
CA PHE A 96 18.91 -24.03 7.12
C PHE A 96 20.29 -24.26 6.53
N SER A 97 20.82 -23.33 5.73
CA SER A 97 22.14 -23.49 5.09
C SER A 97 23.33 -23.17 6.00
N LYS A 98 23.10 -22.66 7.20
CA LYS A 98 24.14 -22.42 8.22
C LYS A 98 24.37 -23.60 9.18
N LYS A 99 23.70 -24.68 8.96
CA LYS A 99 23.99 -25.97 9.57
C LYS A 99 24.73 -26.83 8.55
#